data_fe3d79538d9a0aac5d9c26f018ac77dc
#
_entry.id   fe3d79538d9a0aac5d9c26f018ac77dc
#
_cell.length_a   1.000
_cell.length_b   1.000
_cell.length_c   1.000
_cell.angle_alpha   90.00
_cell.angle_beta   90.00
_cell.angle_gamma   90.00
#
_symmetry.space_group_name_H-M   'P 1'
#
loop_
_entity.id
_entity.type
_entity.pdbx_description
1 polymer ?
#
loop_
_entity_poly.entity_id
_entity_poly.type
_entity_poly.pdbx_seq_one_letter_code
_entity_poly.pdbx_strand_id
1 'polypeptide(L)'
;MDSQTFSFLFAAFLLATLSVKLWLSGRQLRHVATYRDAVPEQFAQKIPLAAHQKAADYTIAKTKLKLVMLVVNAVVLVGFTLLGGLQWLSVHLVSLAGPGIGYQISLLAAVVLISSVIDLPFDYYKQFTLEQHFGFNKMSRGLFFSDMLKNTL
;
A
#
# COMPACT_ATOMS: atom_id res chain seq x y z
N MET A 1 27.51 13.67 10.02
CA MET A 1 26.95 12.33 10.18
C MET A 1 27.46 11.52 9.01
N ASP A 2 28.11 10.40 9.25
CA ASP A 2 28.60 9.58 8.15
C ASP A 2 27.46 8.81 7.47
N SER A 3 27.72 8.31 6.26
CA SER A 3 26.74 7.59 5.45
C SER A 3 26.22 6.32 6.14
N GLN A 4 27.07 5.63 6.92
CA GLN A 4 26.68 4.42 7.63
C GLN A 4 25.73 4.71 8.78
N THR A 5 26.03 5.73 9.61
CA THR A 5 25.13 6.18 10.69
C THR A 5 23.77 6.59 10.16
N PHE A 6 23.72 7.30 9.02
CA PHE A 6 22.44 7.65 8.38
C PHE A 6 21.65 6.40 7.97
N SER A 7 22.30 5.44 7.31
CA SER A 7 21.66 4.20 6.87
C SER A 7 21.12 3.36 8.04
N PHE A 8 21.87 3.28 9.14
CA PHE A 8 21.41 2.60 10.36
C PHE A 8 20.20 3.28 10.99
N LEU A 9 20.24 4.61 11.12
CA LEU A 9 19.09 5.37 11.64
C LEU A 9 17.86 5.21 10.75
N PHE A 10 18.01 5.33 9.43
CA PHE A 10 16.93 5.10 8.48
C PHE A 10 16.32 3.70 8.63
N ALA A 11 17.15 2.65 8.66
CA ALA A 11 16.68 1.29 8.85
C ALA A 11 15.97 1.09 10.20
N ALA A 12 16.51 1.66 11.28
CA ALA A 12 15.90 1.59 12.61
C ALA A 12 14.51 2.26 12.65
N PHE A 13 14.37 3.46 12.07
CA PHE A 13 13.09 4.16 11.99
C PHE A 13 12.09 3.43 11.09
N LEU A 14 12.55 2.86 9.98
CA LEU A 14 11.70 2.05 9.09
C LEU A 14 11.17 0.83 9.82
N LEU A 15 12.04 0.08 10.51
CA LEU A 15 11.65 -1.09 11.30
C LEU A 15 10.71 -0.74 12.45
N ALA A 16 10.99 0.34 13.18
CA ALA A 16 10.11 0.82 14.24
C ALA A 16 8.72 1.18 13.70
N THR A 17 8.67 1.94 12.59
CA THR A 17 7.41 2.32 11.94
C THR A 17 6.62 1.09 11.46
N LEU A 18 7.31 0.14 10.82
CA LEU A 18 6.70 -1.11 10.35
C LEU A 18 6.15 -1.92 11.53
N SER A 19 6.94 -2.08 12.60
CA SER A 19 6.54 -2.81 13.80
C SER A 19 5.29 -2.21 14.46
N VAL A 20 5.26 -0.89 14.63
CA VAL A 20 4.09 -0.19 15.19
C VAL A 20 2.85 -0.36 14.31
N LYS A 21 2.98 -0.20 13.00
CA LYS A 21 1.86 -0.38 12.06
C LYS A 21 1.33 -1.82 12.05
N LEU A 22 2.22 -2.82 12.06
CA LEU A 22 1.84 -4.23 12.14
C LEU A 22 1.13 -4.55 13.46
N TRP A 23 1.65 -4.05 14.57
CA TRP A 23 1.06 -4.23 15.89
C TRP A 23 -0.33 -3.60 16.01
N LEU A 24 -0.50 -2.34 15.57
CA LEU A 24 -1.79 -1.64 15.58
C LEU A 24 -2.81 -2.35 14.69
N SER A 25 -2.41 -2.75 13.48
CA SER A 25 -3.30 -3.48 12.57
C SER A 25 -3.69 -4.85 13.12
N GLY A 26 -2.76 -5.54 13.78
CA GLY A 26 -3.05 -6.81 14.47
C GLY A 26 -4.03 -6.64 15.63
N ARG A 27 -3.91 -5.54 16.40
CA ARG A 27 -4.91 -5.19 17.44
C ARG A 27 -6.27 -4.89 16.83
N GLN A 28 -6.32 -4.09 15.76
CA GLN A 28 -7.56 -3.77 15.06
C GLN A 28 -8.24 -5.04 14.53
N LEU A 29 -7.49 -5.94 13.88
CA LEU A 29 -8.03 -7.20 13.37
C LEU A 29 -8.64 -8.05 14.48
N ARG A 30 -7.93 -8.21 15.61
CA ARG A 30 -8.45 -8.95 16.75
C ARG A 30 -9.71 -8.31 17.32
N HIS A 31 -9.71 -7.00 17.50
CA HIS A 31 -10.87 -6.29 18.02
C HIS A 31 -12.10 -6.47 17.13
N VAL A 32 -11.95 -6.24 15.82
CA VAL A 32 -13.07 -6.42 14.86
C VAL A 32 -13.55 -7.87 14.83
N ALA A 33 -12.64 -8.85 14.86
CA ALA A 33 -13.00 -10.25 14.88
C ALA A 33 -13.76 -10.65 16.18
N THR A 34 -13.33 -10.12 17.34
CA THR A 34 -13.97 -10.40 18.62
C THR A 34 -15.41 -9.88 18.69
N TYR A 35 -15.66 -8.69 18.13
CA TYR A 35 -16.97 -8.03 18.17
C TYR A 35 -17.81 -8.25 16.91
N ARG A 36 -17.40 -9.16 16.03
CA ARG A 36 -18.08 -9.44 14.77
C ARG A 36 -19.54 -9.90 14.94
N ASP A 37 -19.79 -10.70 15.96
CA ASP A 37 -21.09 -11.35 16.18
C ASP A 37 -21.97 -10.63 17.21
N ALA A 38 -21.57 -9.43 17.65
CA ALA A 38 -22.28 -8.63 18.61
C ALA A 38 -22.43 -7.18 18.16
N VAL A 39 -23.65 -6.80 17.76
CA VAL A 39 -23.96 -5.37 17.50
C VAL A 39 -23.99 -4.64 18.84
N PRO A 40 -23.29 -3.50 18.99
CA PRO A 40 -23.37 -2.70 20.19
C PRO A 40 -24.83 -2.30 20.49
N GLU A 41 -25.24 -2.37 21.76
CA GLU A 41 -26.63 -2.18 22.20
C GLU A 41 -27.25 -0.88 21.67
N GLN A 42 -26.48 0.19 21.60
CA GLN A 42 -26.91 1.49 21.09
C GLN A 42 -27.36 1.46 19.62
N PHE A 43 -26.90 0.48 18.85
CA PHE A 43 -27.16 0.32 17.41
C PHE A 43 -27.98 -0.93 17.08
N ALA A 44 -28.25 -1.80 18.05
CA ALA A 44 -28.91 -3.10 17.85
C ALA A 44 -30.29 -2.98 17.19
N GLN A 45 -31.02 -1.89 17.46
CA GLN A 45 -32.33 -1.64 16.83
C GLN A 45 -32.25 -1.10 15.39
N LYS A 46 -31.08 -0.55 14.98
CA LYS A 46 -30.89 0.14 13.68
C LYS A 46 -30.07 -0.66 12.69
N ILE A 47 -29.18 -1.52 13.18
CA ILE A 47 -28.23 -2.26 12.35
C ILE A 47 -28.48 -3.77 12.48
N PRO A 48 -28.98 -4.43 11.43
CA PRO A 48 -29.11 -5.88 11.43
C PRO A 48 -27.77 -6.59 11.64
N LEU A 49 -27.74 -7.69 12.39
CA LEU A 49 -26.52 -8.46 12.67
C LEU A 49 -25.77 -8.84 11.39
N ALA A 50 -26.49 -9.25 10.34
CA ALA A 50 -25.89 -9.60 9.05
C ALA A 50 -25.12 -8.43 8.38
N ALA A 51 -25.65 -7.20 8.51
CA ALA A 51 -24.97 -6.02 7.99
C ALA A 51 -23.70 -5.70 8.81
N HIS A 52 -23.77 -5.85 10.14
CA HIS A 52 -22.63 -5.69 11.03
C HIS A 52 -21.53 -6.71 10.73
N GLN A 53 -21.88 -7.99 10.59
CA GLN A 53 -20.95 -9.06 10.21
C GLN A 53 -20.29 -8.80 8.86
N LYS A 54 -21.07 -8.39 7.84
CA LYS A 54 -20.53 -8.04 6.53
C LYS A 54 -19.53 -6.89 6.60
N ALA A 55 -19.80 -5.86 7.41
CA ALA A 55 -18.89 -4.73 7.62
C ALA A 55 -17.60 -5.16 8.36
N ALA A 56 -17.71 -6.06 9.34
CA ALA A 56 -16.58 -6.62 10.04
C ALA A 56 -15.70 -7.47 9.09
N ASP A 57 -16.30 -8.37 8.31
CA ASP A 57 -15.60 -9.21 7.34
C ASP A 57 -14.88 -8.37 6.27
N TYR A 58 -15.54 -7.33 5.76
CA TYR A 58 -14.92 -6.38 4.84
C TYR A 58 -13.71 -5.68 5.48
N THR A 59 -13.86 -5.21 6.71
CA THR A 59 -12.78 -4.52 7.44
C THR A 59 -11.58 -5.44 7.67
N ILE A 60 -11.83 -6.70 8.03
CA ILE A 60 -10.80 -7.72 8.21
C ILE A 60 -10.07 -7.99 6.89
N ALA A 61 -10.79 -8.24 5.80
CA ALA A 61 -10.22 -8.51 4.50
C ALA A 61 -9.39 -7.33 3.97
N LYS A 62 -9.92 -6.12 4.08
CA LYS A 62 -9.25 -4.88 3.68
C LYS A 62 -7.98 -4.61 4.50
N THR A 63 -8.03 -4.87 5.82
CA THR A 63 -6.86 -4.68 6.70
C THR A 63 -5.77 -5.71 6.39
N LYS A 64 -6.12 -6.97 6.12
CA LYS A 64 -5.16 -8.00 5.68
C LYS A 64 -4.45 -7.59 4.39
N LEU A 65 -5.19 -7.11 3.38
CA LEU A 65 -4.60 -6.63 2.14
C LEU A 65 -3.65 -5.45 2.39
N LYS A 66 -4.06 -4.47 3.21
CA LYS A 66 -3.20 -3.34 3.61
C LYS A 66 -1.91 -3.79 4.29
N LEU A 67 -1.94 -4.85 5.10
CA LEU A 67 -0.74 -5.39 5.74
C LEU A 67 0.23 -5.98 4.72
N VAL A 68 -0.27 -6.71 3.72
CA VAL A 68 0.57 -7.23 2.63
C VAL A 68 1.21 -6.08 1.86
N MET A 69 0.41 -5.08 1.44
CA MET A 69 0.91 -3.89 0.75
C MET A 69 1.96 -3.14 1.58
N LEU A 70 1.74 -3.01 2.90
CA LEU A 70 2.70 -2.37 3.81
C LEU A 70 4.07 -3.05 3.78
N VAL A 71 4.09 -4.39 3.80
CA VAL A 71 5.35 -5.15 3.74
C VAL A 71 5.99 -5.02 2.36
N VAL A 72 5.22 -5.15 1.28
CA VAL A 72 5.73 -4.99 -0.09
C VAL A 72 6.35 -3.61 -0.29
N ASN A 73 5.65 -2.54 0.13
CA ASN A 73 6.15 -1.17 0.01
C ASN A 73 7.41 -0.92 0.87
N ALA A 74 7.53 -1.56 2.03
CA ALA A 74 8.74 -1.52 2.82
C ALA A 74 9.92 -2.22 2.12
N VAL A 75 9.68 -3.37 1.49
CA VAL A 75 10.70 -4.07 0.69
C VAL A 75 11.14 -3.23 -0.52
N VAL A 76 10.20 -2.62 -1.24
CA VAL A 76 10.48 -1.72 -2.37
C VAL A 76 11.32 -0.53 -1.91
N LEU A 77 10.96 0.10 -0.79
CA LEU A 77 11.71 1.22 -0.21
C LEU A 77 13.14 0.82 0.15
N VAL A 78 13.32 -0.33 0.80
CA VAL A 78 14.66 -0.88 1.11
C VAL A 78 15.44 -1.17 -0.18
N GLY A 79 14.77 -1.78 -1.17
CA GLY A 79 15.36 -2.07 -2.48
C GLY A 79 15.90 -0.82 -3.17
N PHE A 80 15.12 0.24 -3.20
CA PHE A 80 15.53 1.51 -3.80
C PHE A 80 16.64 2.20 -2.99
N THR A 81 16.55 2.21 -1.66
CA THR A 81 17.43 3.04 -0.82
C THR A 81 18.67 2.29 -0.35
N LEU A 82 18.50 1.16 0.35
CA LEU A 82 19.62 0.45 1.01
C LEU A 82 20.29 -0.56 0.09
N LEU A 83 19.58 -1.18 -0.85
CA LEU A 83 20.13 -2.16 -1.78
C LEU A 83 20.63 -1.56 -3.10
N GLY A 84 20.66 -0.22 -3.21
CA GLY A 84 21.27 0.46 -4.34
C GLY A 84 20.38 0.57 -5.59
N GLY A 85 19.07 0.28 -5.50
CA GLY A 85 18.16 0.39 -6.64
C GLY A 85 18.11 1.78 -7.26
N LEU A 86 18.09 2.85 -6.44
CA LEU A 86 18.20 4.23 -6.93
C LEU A 86 19.53 4.50 -7.61
N GLN A 87 20.62 3.99 -7.07
CA GLN A 87 21.95 4.15 -7.68
C GLN A 87 22.01 3.44 -9.03
N TRP A 88 21.47 2.24 -9.13
CA TRP A 88 21.40 1.49 -10.38
C TRP A 88 20.59 2.23 -11.44
N LEU A 89 19.40 2.72 -11.09
CA LEU A 89 18.56 3.54 -11.98
C LEU A 89 19.29 4.82 -12.41
N SER A 90 19.92 5.51 -11.46
CA SER A 90 20.67 6.74 -11.69
C SER A 90 21.76 6.57 -12.76
N VAL A 91 22.60 5.54 -12.60
CA VAL A 91 23.70 5.25 -13.55
C VAL A 91 23.18 4.99 -14.96
N HIS A 92 22.11 4.20 -15.08
CA HIS A 92 21.54 3.87 -16.39
C HIS A 92 20.84 5.06 -17.05
N LEU A 93 20.07 5.83 -16.29
CA LEU A 93 19.34 6.98 -16.84
C LEU A 93 20.25 8.15 -17.19
N VAL A 94 21.33 8.38 -16.44
CA VAL A 94 22.29 9.43 -16.78
C VAL A 94 23.05 9.07 -18.07
N SER A 95 23.31 7.80 -18.33
CA SER A 95 23.94 7.37 -19.57
C SER A 95 23.04 7.54 -20.80
N LEU A 96 21.70 7.52 -20.62
CA LEU A 96 20.73 7.68 -21.70
C LEU A 96 20.35 9.14 -21.96
N ALA A 97 20.07 9.89 -20.88
CA ALA A 97 19.54 11.25 -20.95
C ALA A 97 20.61 12.35 -20.80
N GLY A 98 21.86 11.97 -20.48
CA GLY A 98 22.90 12.93 -20.11
C GLY A 98 22.66 13.58 -18.73
N PRO A 99 23.66 14.26 -18.18
CA PRO A 99 23.51 14.98 -16.90
C PRO A 99 22.61 16.21 -17.09
N GLY A 100 21.72 16.48 -16.12
CA GLY A 100 20.86 17.67 -16.11
C GLY A 100 19.44 17.41 -15.64
N ILE A 101 18.54 18.34 -15.92
CA ILE A 101 17.13 18.29 -15.51
C ILE A 101 16.41 17.07 -16.14
N GLY A 102 16.71 16.74 -17.40
CA GLY A 102 16.11 15.59 -18.09
C GLY A 102 16.35 14.27 -17.34
N TYR A 103 17.60 14.04 -16.91
CA TYR A 103 17.93 12.89 -16.07
C TYR A 103 17.15 12.88 -14.74
N GLN A 104 17.07 14.03 -14.04
CA GLN A 104 16.38 14.10 -12.75
C GLN A 104 14.89 13.77 -12.87
N ILE A 105 14.23 14.33 -13.90
CA ILE A 105 12.82 14.02 -14.20
C ILE A 105 12.65 12.55 -14.57
N SER A 106 13.54 11.99 -15.38
CA SER A 106 13.50 10.57 -15.77
C SER A 106 13.68 9.65 -14.57
N LEU A 107 14.52 9.99 -13.61
CA LEU A 107 14.72 9.22 -12.39
C LEU A 107 13.46 9.21 -11.52
N LEU A 108 12.84 10.39 -11.31
CA LEU A 108 11.58 10.49 -10.57
C LEU A 108 10.46 9.69 -11.28
N ALA A 109 10.33 9.87 -12.59
CA ALA A 109 9.35 9.14 -13.38
C ALA A 109 9.55 7.62 -13.30
N ALA A 110 10.80 7.14 -13.39
CA ALA A 110 11.11 5.71 -13.28
C ALA A 110 10.71 5.14 -11.92
N VAL A 111 11.01 5.84 -10.82
CA VAL A 111 10.62 5.41 -9.47
C VAL A 111 9.10 5.35 -9.33
N VAL A 112 8.38 6.37 -9.81
CA VAL A 112 6.91 6.42 -9.78
C VAL A 112 6.32 5.29 -10.61
N LEU A 113 6.80 5.07 -11.84
CA LEU A 113 6.31 4.02 -12.73
C LEU A 113 6.55 2.62 -12.13
N ILE A 114 7.76 2.34 -11.63
CA ILE A 114 8.07 1.05 -11.01
C ILE A 114 7.16 0.81 -9.79
N SER A 115 7.00 1.81 -8.93
CA SER A 115 6.11 1.70 -7.77
C SER A 115 4.65 1.46 -8.19
N SER A 116 4.15 2.19 -9.18
CA SER A 116 2.79 2.01 -9.72
C SER A 116 2.56 0.62 -10.31
N VAL A 117 3.56 0.06 -11.02
CA VAL A 117 3.49 -1.31 -11.56
C VAL A 117 3.45 -2.35 -10.43
N ILE A 118 4.20 -2.13 -9.35
CA ILE A 118 4.20 -3.02 -8.17
C ILE A 118 2.87 -2.94 -7.42
N ASP A 119 2.26 -1.76 -7.29
CA ASP A 119 0.99 -1.56 -6.60
C ASP A 119 -0.23 -2.02 -7.43
N LEU A 120 -0.13 -2.00 -8.76
CA LEU A 120 -1.22 -2.34 -9.69
C LEU A 120 -1.95 -3.67 -9.38
N PRO A 121 -1.27 -4.81 -9.16
CA PRO A 121 -1.96 -6.07 -8.84
C PRO A 121 -2.75 -6.00 -7.53
N PHE A 122 -2.29 -5.24 -6.53
CA PHE A 122 -2.98 -5.07 -5.25
C PHE A 122 -4.22 -4.18 -5.41
N ASP A 123 -4.12 -3.10 -6.16
CA ASP A 123 -5.25 -2.21 -6.44
C ASP A 123 -6.30 -2.91 -7.31
N TYR A 124 -5.87 -3.69 -8.30
CA TYR A 124 -6.78 -4.51 -9.09
C TYR A 124 -7.50 -5.55 -8.22
N TYR A 125 -6.77 -6.27 -7.36
CA TYR A 125 -7.36 -7.24 -6.42
C TYR A 125 -8.34 -6.58 -5.45
N LYS A 126 -7.96 -5.44 -4.89
CA LYS A 126 -8.83 -4.65 -4.01
C LYS A 126 -10.13 -4.29 -4.70
N GLN A 127 -10.07 -3.76 -5.92
CA GLN A 127 -11.25 -3.26 -6.64
C GLN A 127 -12.13 -4.38 -7.18
N PHE A 128 -11.55 -5.37 -7.88
CA PHE A 128 -12.31 -6.37 -8.62
C PHE A 128 -12.48 -7.71 -7.92
N THR A 129 -11.80 -7.93 -6.80
CA THR A 129 -11.99 -9.13 -5.98
C THR A 129 -12.61 -8.75 -4.64
N LEU A 130 -11.95 -7.90 -3.87
CA LEU A 130 -12.39 -7.59 -2.52
C LEU A 130 -13.67 -6.74 -2.52
N GLU A 131 -13.66 -5.57 -3.14
CA GLU A 131 -14.83 -4.67 -3.15
C GLU A 131 -16.01 -5.24 -3.94
N GLN A 132 -15.73 -6.02 -4.99
CA GLN A 132 -16.78 -6.72 -5.74
C GLN A 132 -17.43 -7.81 -4.90
N HIS A 133 -16.66 -8.59 -4.14
CA HIS A 133 -17.20 -9.63 -3.25
C HIS A 133 -18.17 -9.05 -2.21
N PHE A 134 -17.86 -7.88 -1.68
CA PHE A 134 -18.72 -7.20 -0.70
C PHE A 134 -19.82 -6.34 -1.33
N GLY A 135 -19.90 -6.24 -2.67
CA GLY A 135 -20.90 -5.45 -3.37
C GLY A 135 -20.66 -3.94 -3.34
N PHE A 136 -19.44 -3.51 -3.08
CA PHE A 136 -19.04 -2.09 -3.04
C PHE A 136 -18.42 -1.61 -4.35
N ASN A 137 -18.02 -2.53 -5.25
CA ASN A 137 -17.45 -2.14 -6.53
C ASN A 137 -18.54 -1.58 -7.46
N LYS A 138 -18.34 -0.33 -7.90
CA LYS A 138 -19.14 0.32 -8.95
C LYS A 138 -18.28 0.70 -10.17
N MET A 139 -16.99 0.34 -10.17
CA MET A 139 -16.04 0.73 -11.18
C MET A 139 -15.96 -0.35 -12.27
N SER A 140 -15.99 0.06 -13.55
CA SER A 140 -15.67 -0.83 -14.68
C SER A 140 -14.16 -0.97 -14.84
N ARG A 141 -13.72 -2.07 -15.49
CA ARG A 141 -12.28 -2.29 -15.77
C ARG A 141 -11.69 -1.17 -16.64
N GLY A 142 -12.45 -0.68 -17.64
CA GLY A 142 -12.00 0.42 -18.48
C GLY A 142 -11.81 1.72 -17.70
N LEU A 143 -12.70 2.04 -16.78
CA LEU A 143 -12.59 3.22 -15.92
C LEU A 143 -11.37 3.09 -14.97
N PHE A 144 -11.13 1.90 -14.41
CA PHE A 144 -9.97 1.63 -13.55
C PHE A 144 -8.64 1.95 -14.27
N PHE A 145 -8.43 1.44 -15.48
CA PHE A 145 -7.21 1.71 -16.23
C PHE A 145 -7.11 3.18 -16.70
N SER A 146 -8.24 3.79 -17.05
CA SER A 146 -8.26 5.23 -17.38
C SER A 146 -7.87 6.11 -16.20
N ASP A 147 -8.41 5.82 -15.02
CA ASP A 147 -8.10 6.59 -13.81
C ASP A 147 -6.67 6.33 -13.33
N MET A 148 -6.18 5.09 -13.45
CA MET A 148 -4.79 4.77 -13.19
C MET A 148 -3.85 5.61 -14.07
N LEU A 149 -4.11 5.66 -15.38
CA LEU A 149 -3.29 6.46 -16.30
C LEU A 149 -3.31 7.95 -15.96
N LYS A 150 -4.48 8.51 -15.65
CA LYS A 150 -4.62 9.93 -15.26
C LYS A 150 -3.93 10.27 -13.95
N ASN A 151 -3.92 9.33 -12.99
CA ASN A 151 -3.30 9.55 -11.69
C ASN A 151 -1.77 9.37 -11.71
N THR A 152 -1.23 8.74 -12.76
CA THR A 152 0.22 8.51 -12.92
C THR A 152 0.88 9.64 -13.73
N LEU A 153 0.10 10.41 -14.51
CA LEU A 153 0.55 11.57 -15.29
C LEU A 153 0.38 12.87 -14.49
#